data_ba6be08d18301fa372a6755460503817
#
_entry.id   ba6be08d18301fa372a6755460503817
#
_cell.length_a   1.000
_cell.length_b   1.000
_cell.length_c   1.000
_cell.angle_alpha   90.00
_cell.angle_beta   90.00
_cell.angle_gamma   90.00
#
_symmetry.space_group_name_H-M   'P 1'
#
loop_
_entity.id
_entity.type
_entity.pdbx_description
1 polymer ?
#
loop_
_entity_poly.entity_id
_entity_poly.type
_entity_poly.pdbx_seq_one_letter_code
_entity_poly.pdbx_strand_id
1 'polypeptide(L)'
;MKCPVCGGPLEIIWLNPKFKVCKSKANIWRYETLLPTFSRVVTHSEGLTPISRIHNVLIKNERYNPTGTYSDRASALIASYIASSNIKRLRIKFTEDFTYSLSYYLNGIAEVDVEVCDNDFYSDELGKLIELGVNLIPSKRTSNNSNALELDYLNPLTIEGLKTIVFEIYEKRVKCEDIVVPAVTGLLTYSLWKGIKELKESGLDVNYNIVSALIKGQSRPKLIPNEVKVVEVGLETILDVFTRLCRYGIKLKPISTLAYVVAEDLRNSIAVITAGYRPSTKRNVAKGGIKEGIINLLSRDDNLTAYEIWQKLKSFTLRGVYKALKSLEFNGVVCSDFEVRNYRRVKRYRLCS
;
A
#
# COMPACT_ATOMS: atom_id res chain seq x y z
N MET A 1 -2.73 2.77 21.33
CA MET A 1 -2.38 1.35 21.65
C MET A 1 -0.87 1.23 21.90
N LYS A 2 -0.44 1.74 23.06
CA LYS A 2 0.96 1.70 23.51
C LYS A 2 1.05 0.97 24.84
N CYS A 3 2.17 0.35 25.11
CA CYS A 3 2.45 -0.26 26.40
C CYS A 3 2.46 0.81 27.51
N PRO A 4 1.69 0.66 28.59
CA PRO A 4 1.65 1.66 29.67
C PRO A 4 2.98 1.73 30.45
N VAL A 5 3.83 0.71 30.36
CA VAL A 5 5.10 0.63 31.08
C VAL A 5 6.25 1.26 30.29
N CYS A 6 6.43 0.89 29.02
CA CYS A 6 7.59 1.32 28.23
C CYS A 6 7.24 2.28 27.08
N GLY A 7 5.96 2.58 26.85
CA GLY A 7 5.49 3.43 25.76
C GLY A 7 5.67 2.84 24.33
N GLY A 8 6.23 1.64 24.23
CA GLY A 8 6.40 0.94 22.94
C GLY A 8 5.07 0.46 22.35
N PRO A 9 5.04 0.08 21.06
CA PRO A 9 3.85 -0.49 20.47
C PRO A 9 3.53 -1.84 21.13
N LEU A 10 2.25 -2.09 21.37
CA LEU A 10 1.76 -3.43 21.68
C LEU A 10 1.84 -4.29 20.41
N GLU A 11 1.83 -5.60 20.57
CA GLU A 11 1.74 -6.54 19.46
C GLU A 11 0.61 -7.57 19.63
N ILE A 12 0.18 -8.15 18.54
CA ILE A 12 -0.77 -9.27 18.56
C ILE A 12 0.05 -10.55 18.53
N ILE A 13 -0.16 -11.41 19.52
CA ILE A 13 0.50 -12.72 19.61
C ILE A 13 -0.47 -13.77 19.08
N TRP A 14 -0.02 -14.55 18.11
CA TRP A 14 -0.78 -15.67 17.54
C TRP A 14 -0.41 -16.94 18.30
N LEU A 15 -1.38 -17.54 18.97
CA LEU A 15 -1.22 -18.85 19.59
C LEU A 15 -1.41 -19.92 18.51
N ASN A 16 -0.36 -20.74 18.29
CA ASN A 16 -0.35 -21.77 17.24
C ASN A 16 -0.65 -21.22 15.83
N PRO A 17 0.19 -20.33 15.31
CA PRO A 17 -0.03 -19.71 14.01
C PRO A 17 -0.13 -20.77 12.90
N LYS A 18 -1.04 -20.58 11.95
CA LYS A 18 -1.21 -21.45 10.79
C LYS A 18 -1.25 -20.61 9.53
N PHE A 19 -0.19 -20.65 8.77
CA PHE A 19 -0.13 -19.92 7.52
C PHE A 19 -0.93 -20.65 6.43
N LYS A 20 -2.00 -20.02 5.97
CA LYS A 20 -2.80 -20.46 4.82
C LYS A 20 -3.04 -19.32 3.88
N VAL A 21 -3.04 -19.61 2.58
CA VAL A 21 -3.28 -18.61 1.53
C VAL A 21 -4.65 -18.84 0.91
N CYS A 22 -5.54 -17.86 1.09
CA CYS A 22 -6.83 -17.82 0.42
C CYS A 22 -6.67 -17.22 -0.99
N LYS A 23 -6.45 -18.09 -1.99
CA LYS A 23 -6.14 -17.68 -3.37
C LYS A 23 -7.27 -16.89 -4.07
N SER A 24 -8.51 -16.96 -3.58
CA SER A 24 -9.63 -16.20 -4.11
C SER A 24 -9.56 -14.70 -3.78
N LYS A 25 -8.76 -14.30 -2.78
CA LYS A 25 -8.55 -12.91 -2.39
C LYS A 25 -7.31 -12.34 -3.07
N ALA A 26 -7.48 -11.24 -3.79
CA ALA A 26 -6.42 -10.58 -4.56
C ALA A 26 -5.83 -9.36 -3.82
N ASN A 27 -5.67 -9.45 -2.51
CA ASN A 27 -5.14 -8.41 -1.62
C ASN A 27 -4.52 -9.05 -0.37
N ILE A 28 -4.12 -8.26 0.65
CA ILE A 28 -3.51 -8.76 1.89
C ILE A 28 -4.41 -9.72 2.66
N TRP A 29 -5.73 -9.61 2.53
CA TRP A 29 -6.70 -10.47 3.23
C TRP A 29 -6.63 -11.93 2.80
N ARG A 30 -5.83 -12.25 1.78
CA ARG A 30 -5.50 -13.65 1.45
C ARG A 30 -4.74 -14.39 2.56
N TYR A 31 -4.15 -13.65 3.49
CA TYR A 31 -3.43 -14.16 4.66
C TYR A 31 -4.25 -14.06 5.95
N GLU A 32 -5.59 -14.10 5.83
CA GLU A 32 -6.53 -13.90 6.94
C GLU A 32 -6.30 -14.80 8.16
N THR A 33 -5.68 -15.96 7.98
CA THR A 33 -5.35 -16.87 9.10
C THR A 33 -4.31 -16.30 10.07
N LEU A 34 -3.56 -15.30 9.63
CA LEU A 34 -2.56 -14.56 10.43
C LEU A 34 -2.83 -13.06 10.45
N LEU A 35 -4.08 -12.66 10.20
CA LEU A 35 -4.52 -11.27 10.33
C LEU A 35 -5.73 -11.18 11.26
N PRO A 36 -5.89 -10.07 12.01
CA PRO A 36 -7.06 -9.85 12.84
C PRO A 36 -8.36 -9.93 12.06
N THR A 37 -9.38 -10.53 12.65
CA THR A 37 -10.70 -10.66 12.05
C THR A 37 -11.55 -9.44 12.37
N PHE A 38 -12.23 -8.90 11.37
CA PHE A 38 -13.10 -7.74 11.49
C PHE A 38 -14.50 -8.07 10.92
N SER A 39 -15.54 -7.51 11.54
CA SER A 39 -16.91 -7.64 11.04
C SER A 39 -17.12 -6.87 9.73
N ARG A 40 -16.33 -5.81 9.50
CA ARG A 40 -16.35 -5.03 8.28
C ARG A 40 -14.93 -4.85 7.76
N VAL A 41 -14.65 -5.47 6.63
CA VAL A 41 -13.34 -5.38 5.97
C VAL A 41 -13.33 -4.21 4.99
N VAL A 42 -12.31 -3.35 5.14
CA VAL A 42 -12.01 -2.24 4.21
C VAL A 42 -10.80 -2.63 3.37
N THR A 43 -10.91 -2.51 2.06
CA THR A 43 -9.83 -2.81 1.12
C THR A 43 -9.95 -1.99 -0.15
N HIS A 44 -8.82 -1.58 -0.70
CA HIS A 44 -8.67 -0.95 -2.01
C HIS A 44 -7.73 -1.77 -2.91
N SER A 45 -7.62 -3.08 -2.66
CA SER A 45 -6.74 -4.01 -3.36
C SER A 45 -5.25 -3.76 -3.09
N GLU A 46 -4.91 -3.41 -1.86
CA GLU A 46 -3.53 -3.32 -1.35
C GLU A 46 -2.88 -4.71 -1.29
N GLY A 47 -1.56 -4.72 -1.43
CA GLY A 47 -0.77 -5.96 -1.45
C GLY A 47 -0.64 -6.58 -2.84
N LEU A 48 -0.09 -7.79 -2.90
CA LEU A 48 0.30 -8.51 -4.11
C LEU A 48 1.13 -7.65 -5.08
N THR A 49 1.92 -6.75 -4.51
CA THR A 49 2.76 -5.84 -5.27
C THR A 49 3.82 -6.59 -6.08
N PRO A 50 4.25 -6.05 -7.23
CA PRO A 50 5.20 -6.73 -8.11
C PRO A 50 6.56 -6.97 -7.43
N ILE A 51 7.17 -8.10 -7.78
CA ILE A 51 8.59 -8.34 -7.61
C ILE A 51 9.22 -8.20 -8.99
N SER A 52 10.17 -7.31 -9.11
CA SER A 52 10.79 -6.94 -10.39
C SER A 52 12.28 -6.63 -10.18
N ARG A 53 13.00 -6.33 -11.26
CA ARG A 53 14.38 -5.87 -11.17
C ARG A 53 14.48 -4.40 -11.60
N ILE A 54 15.31 -3.67 -10.88
CA ILE A 54 15.86 -2.39 -11.33
C ILE A 54 17.35 -2.65 -11.53
N HIS A 55 17.80 -2.62 -12.78
CA HIS A 55 19.13 -3.13 -13.15
C HIS A 55 19.34 -4.56 -12.58
N ASN A 56 20.35 -4.77 -11.77
CA ASN A 56 20.66 -6.08 -11.19
C ASN A 56 20.01 -6.31 -9.82
N VAL A 57 19.34 -5.32 -9.22
CA VAL A 57 18.75 -5.41 -7.89
C VAL A 57 17.32 -5.93 -8.00
N LEU A 58 17.03 -7.00 -7.28
CA LEU A 58 15.66 -7.49 -7.11
C LEU A 58 14.92 -6.58 -6.13
N ILE A 59 13.70 -6.19 -6.48
CA ILE A 59 12.91 -5.27 -5.65
C ILE A 59 11.51 -5.82 -5.38
N LYS A 60 11.03 -5.63 -4.17
CA LYS A 60 9.61 -5.71 -3.78
C LYS A 60 9.01 -4.31 -3.87
N ASN A 61 8.13 -4.09 -4.84
CA ASN A 61 7.78 -2.74 -5.28
C ASN A 61 6.45 -2.26 -4.68
N GLU A 62 6.49 -1.75 -3.45
CA GLU A 62 5.31 -1.28 -2.72
C GLU A 62 4.67 0.00 -3.31
N ARG A 63 5.31 0.66 -4.27
CA ARG A 63 4.73 1.81 -5.01
C ARG A 63 3.46 1.44 -5.80
N TYR A 64 3.21 0.15 -6.01
CA TYR A 64 2.03 -0.33 -6.71
C TYR A 64 0.80 -0.49 -5.82
N ASN A 65 0.92 -0.25 -4.53
CA ASN A 65 -0.23 -0.12 -3.64
C ASN A 65 -1.14 1.08 -4.06
N PRO A 66 -2.40 1.11 -3.65
CA PRO A 66 -3.38 2.13 -4.05
C PRO A 66 -2.90 3.57 -3.89
N THR A 67 -2.30 3.94 -2.76
CA THR A 67 -1.77 5.30 -2.53
C THR A 67 -0.30 5.47 -2.90
N GLY A 68 0.37 4.40 -3.35
CA GLY A 68 1.77 4.41 -3.78
C GLY A 68 2.78 4.15 -2.67
N THR A 69 2.34 3.64 -1.53
CA THR A 69 3.17 3.35 -0.37
C THR A 69 2.83 2.01 0.28
N TYR A 70 3.80 1.43 0.97
CA TYR A 70 3.64 0.22 1.79
C TYR A 70 2.64 0.39 2.94
N SER A 71 2.37 1.64 3.35
CA SER A 71 1.45 1.99 4.43
C SER A 71 0.02 1.55 4.17
N ASP A 72 -0.38 1.36 2.90
CA ASP A 72 -1.71 0.89 2.52
C ASP A 72 -2.08 -0.44 3.19
N ARG A 73 -1.09 -1.30 3.42
CA ARG A 73 -1.28 -2.57 4.12
C ARG A 73 -1.74 -2.38 5.57
N ALA A 74 -1.14 -1.42 6.26
CA ALA A 74 -1.51 -1.03 7.61
C ALA A 74 -2.87 -0.31 7.62
N SER A 75 -3.06 0.61 6.67
CA SER A 75 -4.27 1.41 6.54
C SER A 75 -5.52 0.57 6.34
N ALA A 76 -5.43 -0.52 5.57
CA ALA A 76 -6.54 -1.46 5.37
C ALA A 76 -6.97 -2.12 6.68
N LEU A 77 -6.03 -2.56 7.54
CA LEU A 77 -6.35 -3.17 8.83
C LEU A 77 -6.93 -2.13 9.79
N ILE A 78 -6.31 -0.96 9.87
CA ILE A 78 -6.78 0.12 10.76
C ILE A 78 -8.18 0.59 10.34
N ALA A 79 -8.41 0.81 9.06
CA ALA A 79 -9.72 1.21 8.56
C ALA A 79 -10.79 0.13 8.81
N SER A 80 -10.43 -1.15 8.69
CA SER A 80 -11.32 -2.27 9.03
C SER A 80 -11.66 -2.30 10.52
N TYR A 81 -10.68 -2.04 11.38
CA TYR A 81 -10.92 -1.91 12.82
C TYR A 81 -11.86 -0.74 13.14
N ILE A 82 -11.59 0.45 12.60
CA ILE A 82 -12.39 1.66 12.79
C ILE A 82 -13.84 1.43 12.30
N ALA A 83 -13.99 0.86 11.11
CA ALA A 83 -15.31 0.55 10.53
C ALA A 83 -16.10 -0.48 11.35
N SER A 84 -15.41 -1.51 11.87
CA SER A 84 -16.02 -2.57 12.69
C SER A 84 -16.37 -2.10 14.09
N SER A 85 -15.61 -1.18 14.66
CA SER A 85 -15.84 -0.60 15.99
C SER A 85 -16.78 0.61 15.96
N ASN A 86 -17.30 1.00 14.79
CA ASN A 86 -18.17 2.17 14.59
C ASN A 86 -17.58 3.49 15.13
N ILE A 87 -16.25 3.60 15.10
CA ILE A 87 -15.53 4.81 15.52
C ILE A 87 -15.75 5.88 14.44
N LYS A 88 -16.22 7.06 14.84
CA LYS A 88 -16.59 8.15 13.91
C LYS A 88 -15.51 9.21 13.77
N ARG A 89 -14.57 9.28 14.69
CA ARG A 89 -13.51 10.28 14.68
C ARG A 89 -12.18 9.70 15.15
N LEU A 90 -11.15 9.98 14.38
CA LEU A 90 -9.77 9.56 14.64
C LEU A 90 -8.87 10.79 14.73
N ARG A 91 -7.93 10.78 15.67
CA ARG A 91 -6.85 11.75 15.76
C ARG A 91 -5.52 11.03 15.59
N ILE A 92 -4.70 11.52 14.64
CA ILE A 92 -3.39 10.95 14.34
C ILE A 92 -2.34 12.05 14.25
N LYS A 93 -1.10 11.73 14.63
CA LYS A 93 0.05 12.59 14.36
C LYS A 93 0.46 12.46 12.91
N PHE A 94 0.81 13.58 12.28
CA PHE A 94 1.32 13.55 10.92
C PHE A 94 2.53 12.62 10.80
N THR A 95 2.48 11.75 9.84
CA THR A 95 3.59 10.87 9.44
C THR A 95 3.46 10.67 7.93
N GLU A 96 4.45 11.13 7.18
CA GLU A 96 4.44 11.04 5.71
C GLU A 96 4.09 9.65 5.22
N ASP A 97 3.42 9.57 4.08
CA ASP A 97 2.89 8.35 3.46
C ASP A 97 1.80 7.64 4.29
N PHE A 98 2.01 7.46 5.60
CA PHE A 98 1.04 6.77 6.44
C PHE A 98 -0.23 7.57 6.66
N THR A 99 -0.10 8.86 7.00
CA THR A 99 -1.26 9.73 7.24
C THR A 99 -2.13 9.86 6.00
N TYR A 100 -1.51 10.06 4.84
CA TYR A 100 -2.22 10.13 3.56
C TYR A 100 -2.90 8.80 3.22
N SER A 101 -2.19 7.69 3.34
CA SER A 101 -2.74 6.36 3.11
C SER A 101 -3.94 6.09 4.01
N LEU A 102 -3.79 6.29 5.32
CA LEU A 102 -4.86 6.02 6.28
C LEU A 102 -6.09 6.91 6.04
N SER A 103 -5.89 8.20 5.76
CA SER A 103 -6.97 9.13 5.43
C SER A 103 -7.73 8.71 4.16
N TYR A 104 -7.00 8.21 3.16
CA TYR A 104 -7.59 7.66 1.94
C TYR A 104 -8.50 6.46 2.22
N TYR A 105 -8.06 5.53 3.10
CA TYR A 105 -8.84 4.34 3.48
C TYR A 105 -10.02 4.67 4.40
N LEU A 106 -9.95 5.76 5.16
CA LEU A 106 -11.01 6.20 6.08
C LEU A 106 -12.03 7.13 5.43
N ASN A 107 -11.81 7.54 4.19
CA ASN A 107 -12.73 8.43 3.48
C ASN A 107 -14.16 7.83 3.44
N GLY A 108 -15.13 8.58 3.95
CA GLY A 108 -16.52 8.14 4.08
C GLY A 108 -16.78 7.14 5.24
N ILE A 109 -15.78 6.82 6.07
CA ILE A 109 -15.91 5.92 7.24
C ILE A 109 -15.84 6.69 8.55
N ALA A 110 -14.83 7.55 8.71
CA ALA A 110 -14.61 8.36 9.91
C ALA A 110 -13.97 9.71 9.56
N GLU A 111 -14.20 10.71 10.39
CA GLU A 111 -13.50 11.98 10.33
C GLU A 111 -12.07 11.81 10.85
N VAL A 112 -11.12 12.44 10.18
CA VAL A 112 -9.71 12.37 10.54
C VAL A 112 -9.19 13.74 10.91
N ASP A 113 -8.73 13.88 12.15
CA ASP A 113 -7.97 15.04 12.62
C ASP A 113 -6.47 14.69 12.58
N VAL A 114 -5.69 15.48 11.87
CA VAL A 114 -4.24 15.28 11.76
C VAL A 114 -3.52 16.36 12.56
N GLU A 115 -2.76 15.93 13.57
CA GLU A 115 -1.89 16.82 14.33
C GLU A 115 -0.61 17.11 13.54
N VAL A 116 -0.38 18.40 13.28
CA VAL A 116 0.75 18.90 12.50
C VAL A 116 1.70 19.67 13.42
N CYS A 117 2.97 19.30 13.44
CA CYS A 117 4.05 20.04 14.11
C CYS A 117 4.68 21.07 13.17
N ASP A 118 5.44 22.02 13.73
CA ASP A 118 6.10 23.09 12.95
C ASP A 118 6.99 22.51 11.82
N ASN A 119 7.70 21.41 12.09
CA ASN A 119 8.56 20.75 11.09
C ASN A 119 7.79 20.04 9.97
N ASP A 120 6.54 19.66 10.21
CA ASP A 120 5.71 18.95 9.23
C ASP A 120 5.17 19.90 8.15
N PHE A 121 5.17 21.23 8.42
CA PHE A 121 4.60 22.24 7.55
C PHE A 121 5.24 22.30 6.16
N TYR A 122 6.46 21.80 6.04
CA TYR A 122 7.18 21.77 4.75
C TYR A 122 6.80 20.58 3.86
N SER A 123 5.92 19.70 4.31
CA SER A 123 5.50 18.55 3.52
C SER A 123 4.39 18.90 2.52
N ASP A 124 4.65 18.62 1.24
CA ASP A 124 3.64 18.74 0.16
C ASP A 124 2.41 17.84 0.38
N GLU A 125 2.51 16.87 1.29
CA GLU A 125 1.43 15.92 1.56
C GLU A 125 0.26 16.58 2.30
N LEU A 126 0.50 17.67 3.04
CA LEU A 126 -0.55 18.41 3.74
C LEU A 126 -1.65 18.92 2.79
N GLY A 127 -1.27 19.40 1.61
CA GLY A 127 -2.24 19.82 0.59
C GLY A 127 -3.12 18.65 0.11
N LYS A 128 -2.53 17.48 -0.08
CA LYS A 128 -3.27 16.26 -0.49
C LYS A 128 -4.22 15.75 0.60
N LEU A 129 -3.87 15.93 1.87
CA LEU A 129 -4.74 15.59 3.01
C LEU A 129 -5.99 16.45 3.03
N ILE A 130 -5.88 17.76 2.75
CA ILE A 130 -7.03 18.67 2.66
C ILE A 130 -7.97 18.24 1.52
N GLU A 131 -7.42 17.80 0.38
CA GLU A 131 -8.23 17.27 -0.74
C GLU A 131 -9.03 16.02 -0.36
N LEU A 132 -8.59 15.25 0.65
CA LEU A 132 -9.30 14.10 1.22
C LEU A 132 -10.33 14.51 2.29
N GLY A 133 -10.48 15.80 2.61
CA GLY A 133 -11.38 16.28 3.64
C GLY A 133 -10.89 16.11 5.08
N VAL A 134 -9.57 16.00 5.26
CA VAL A 134 -8.94 15.87 6.58
C VAL A 134 -8.86 17.21 7.29
N ASN A 135 -9.08 17.24 8.61
CA ASN A 135 -8.88 18.40 9.44
C ASN A 135 -7.43 18.48 9.91
N LEU A 136 -6.70 19.53 9.53
CA LEU A 136 -5.35 19.77 10.05
C LEU A 136 -5.44 20.60 11.34
N ILE A 137 -4.84 20.10 12.42
CA ILE A 137 -4.83 20.77 13.72
C ILE A 137 -3.37 20.96 14.20
N PRO A 138 -3.02 22.15 14.75
CA PRO A 138 -1.70 22.35 15.32
C PRO A 138 -1.48 21.43 16.53
N SER A 139 -0.31 20.79 16.62
CA SER A 139 0.04 19.85 17.70
C SER A 139 -0.03 20.47 19.13
N LYS A 140 0.11 21.81 19.23
CA LYS A 140 0.01 22.57 20.50
C LYS A 140 -1.42 22.78 20.99
N ARG A 141 -2.43 22.48 20.18
CA ARG A 141 -3.85 22.62 20.53
C ARG A 141 -4.38 21.29 21.10
N THR A 142 -3.95 20.92 22.28
CA THR A 142 -4.58 19.83 23.05
C THR A 142 -5.93 20.29 23.57
N SER A 143 -7.00 20.08 22.82
CA SER A 143 -8.35 20.15 23.38
C SER A 143 -8.62 18.84 24.12
N ASN A 144 -8.67 18.89 25.44
CA ASN A 144 -8.96 17.76 26.32
C ASN A 144 -10.37 17.15 26.15
N ASN A 145 -11.12 17.53 25.13
CA ASN A 145 -12.55 17.20 24.99
C ASN A 145 -12.90 16.55 23.64
N SER A 146 -12.03 15.78 23.02
CA SER A 146 -12.42 15.08 21.79
C SER A 146 -12.74 13.62 22.06
N ASN A 147 -13.97 13.17 21.72
CA ASN A 147 -14.35 11.75 21.63
C ASN A 147 -13.63 11.04 20.43
N ALA A 148 -12.44 11.49 20.07
CA ALA A 148 -11.66 10.93 18.98
C ALA A 148 -10.75 9.80 19.52
N LEU A 149 -10.67 8.70 18.79
CA LEU A 149 -9.66 7.70 19.05
C LEU A 149 -8.28 8.26 18.67
N GLU A 150 -7.35 8.27 19.60
CA GLU A 150 -5.96 8.61 19.29
C GLU A 150 -5.20 7.38 18.80
N LEU A 151 -4.51 7.53 17.68
CA LEU A 151 -3.72 6.47 17.06
C LEU A 151 -2.40 7.04 16.53
N ASP A 152 -1.33 6.29 16.75
CA ASP A 152 -0.02 6.57 16.17
C ASP A 152 0.32 5.56 15.07
N TYR A 153 1.31 5.89 14.24
CA TYR A 153 1.90 4.95 13.28
C TYR A 153 2.42 3.68 13.99
N LEU A 154 2.98 3.84 15.19
CA LEU A 154 3.46 2.73 16.03
C LEU A 154 2.29 2.06 16.76
N ASN A 155 1.61 1.14 16.11
CA ASN A 155 0.49 0.38 16.68
C ASN A 155 0.46 -1.07 16.18
N PRO A 156 -0.25 -1.99 16.88
CA PRO A 156 -0.31 -3.41 16.51
C PRO A 156 -0.80 -3.67 15.11
N LEU A 157 -1.82 -2.94 14.63
CA LEU A 157 -2.40 -3.16 13.30
C LEU A 157 -1.43 -2.74 12.18
N THR A 158 -0.56 -1.76 12.45
CA THR A 158 0.51 -1.41 11.51
C THR A 158 1.49 -2.57 11.37
N ILE A 159 1.91 -3.20 12.48
CA ILE A 159 2.78 -4.37 12.48
C ILE A 159 2.15 -5.51 11.66
N GLU A 160 0.88 -5.83 11.94
CA GLU A 160 0.16 -6.90 11.27
C GLU A 160 -0.01 -6.66 9.75
N GLY A 161 -0.28 -5.44 9.36
CA GLY A 161 -0.39 -5.08 7.94
C GLY A 161 0.94 -5.21 7.21
N LEU A 162 2.00 -4.65 7.77
CA LEU A 162 3.33 -4.62 7.14
C LEU A 162 3.99 -6.00 7.06
N LYS A 163 3.76 -6.90 8.01
CA LYS A 163 4.31 -8.26 7.95
C LYS A 163 3.86 -9.05 6.73
N THR A 164 2.72 -8.69 6.12
CA THR A 164 2.23 -9.35 4.89
C THR A 164 3.17 -9.21 3.70
N ILE A 165 4.12 -8.27 3.74
CA ILE A 165 5.17 -8.14 2.72
C ILE A 165 6.00 -9.42 2.64
N VAL A 166 6.44 -9.96 3.79
CA VAL A 166 7.24 -11.19 3.81
C VAL A 166 6.40 -12.42 3.45
N PHE A 167 5.12 -12.41 3.77
CA PHE A 167 4.21 -13.48 3.35
C PHE A 167 4.10 -13.59 1.83
N GLU A 168 4.07 -12.45 1.12
CA GLU A 168 4.06 -12.42 -0.34
C GLU A 168 5.41 -12.87 -0.95
N ILE A 169 6.53 -12.48 -0.34
CA ILE A 169 7.86 -12.91 -0.76
C ILE A 169 7.96 -14.43 -0.64
N TYR A 170 7.49 -14.99 0.49
CA TYR A 170 7.45 -16.41 0.74
C TYR A 170 6.51 -17.15 -0.24
N GLU A 171 5.27 -16.70 -0.39
CA GLU A 171 4.28 -17.31 -1.29
C GLU A 171 4.79 -17.37 -2.75
N LYS A 172 5.47 -16.31 -3.19
CA LYS A 172 6.07 -16.24 -4.53
C LYS A 172 7.37 -17.06 -4.66
N ARG A 173 7.80 -17.72 -3.58
CA ARG A 173 9.03 -18.53 -3.54
C ARG A 173 10.24 -17.78 -4.07
N VAL A 174 10.40 -16.54 -3.63
CA VAL A 174 11.50 -15.69 -4.08
C VAL A 174 12.82 -16.27 -3.57
N LYS A 175 13.72 -16.53 -4.50
CA LYS A 175 15.07 -17.00 -4.16
C LYS A 175 15.93 -15.78 -3.77
N CYS A 176 16.00 -15.50 -2.50
CA CYS A 176 16.91 -14.52 -1.89
C CYS A 176 17.23 -14.98 -0.46
N GLU A 177 18.35 -14.51 0.05
CA GLU A 177 18.74 -14.73 1.45
C GLU A 177 18.37 -13.55 2.32
N ASP A 178 18.58 -12.34 1.80
CA ASP A 178 18.38 -11.10 2.55
C ASP A 178 17.21 -10.28 2.02
N ILE A 179 16.34 -9.84 2.93
CA ILE A 179 15.31 -8.85 2.66
C ILE A 179 15.76 -7.53 3.25
N VAL A 180 16.09 -6.57 2.39
CA VAL A 180 16.63 -5.27 2.78
C VAL A 180 15.51 -4.26 2.92
N VAL A 181 15.44 -3.59 4.07
CA VAL A 181 14.42 -2.57 4.37
C VAL A 181 15.07 -1.28 4.87
N PRO A 182 14.52 -0.11 4.51
CA PRO A 182 14.98 1.14 5.12
C PRO A 182 14.45 1.23 6.55
N ALA A 183 15.27 1.68 7.48
CA ALA A 183 14.92 1.76 8.88
C ALA A 183 15.01 3.21 9.40
N VAL A 184 13.84 3.81 9.61
CA VAL A 184 13.70 5.11 10.31
C VAL A 184 13.27 4.89 11.75
N THR A 185 12.14 4.24 11.96
CA THR A 185 11.62 3.90 13.29
C THR A 185 11.94 2.45 13.68
N GLY A 186 12.34 1.63 12.74
CA GLY A 186 12.52 0.18 12.91
C GLY A 186 11.23 -0.63 12.82
N LEU A 187 10.05 0.01 12.68
CA LEU A 187 8.76 -0.69 12.69
C LEU A 187 8.62 -1.66 11.52
N LEU A 188 9.03 -1.26 10.31
CA LEU A 188 9.01 -2.14 9.14
C LEU A 188 9.91 -3.36 9.36
N THR A 189 11.13 -3.14 9.84
CA THR A 189 12.07 -4.22 10.20
C THR A 189 11.43 -5.20 11.18
N TYR A 190 10.86 -4.67 12.27
CA TYR A 190 10.17 -5.48 13.28
C TYR A 190 9.01 -6.27 12.68
N SER A 191 8.19 -5.62 11.86
CA SER A 191 7.02 -6.26 11.24
C SER A 191 7.41 -7.45 10.34
N LEU A 192 8.44 -7.28 9.51
CA LEU A 192 8.90 -8.36 8.64
C LEU A 192 9.57 -9.49 9.44
N TRP A 193 10.38 -9.14 10.45
CA TRP A 193 10.98 -10.09 11.36
C TRP A 193 9.90 -10.94 12.08
N LYS A 194 8.85 -10.29 12.61
CA LYS A 194 7.69 -10.95 13.19
C LYS A 194 7.01 -11.89 12.20
N GLY A 195 6.81 -11.44 10.96
CA GLY A 195 6.22 -12.26 9.89
C GLY A 195 7.05 -13.51 9.58
N ILE A 196 8.38 -13.41 9.54
CA ILE A 196 9.27 -14.58 9.38
C ILE A 196 9.12 -15.55 10.55
N LYS A 197 9.08 -15.03 11.78
CA LYS A 197 8.89 -15.84 12.99
C LYS A 197 7.57 -16.61 12.93
N GLU A 198 6.48 -15.96 12.58
CA GLU A 198 5.16 -16.59 12.45
C GLU A 198 5.11 -17.65 11.34
N LEU A 199 5.80 -17.46 10.22
CA LEU A 199 5.93 -18.46 9.18
C LEU A 199 6.68 -19.70 9.71
N LYS A 200 7.80 -19.52 10.43
CA LYS A 200 8.56 -20.60 11.06
C LYS A 200 7.73 -21.34 12.11
N GLU A 201 7.02 -20.63 12.96
CA GLU A 201 6.12 -21.19 13.97
C GLU A 201 4.91 -21.93 13.34
N SER A 202 4.56 -21.60 12.08
CA SER A 202 3.57 -22.33 11.28
C SER A 202 4.13 -23.63 10.69
N GLY A 203 5.38 -24.01 11.00
CA GLY A 203 6.05 -25.21 10.50
C GLY A 203 6.63 -25.10 9.09
N LEU A 204 6.84 -23.88 8.59
CA LEU A 204 7.36 -23.65 7.25
C LEU A 204 8.88 -23.48 7.25
N ASP A 205 9.55 -23.99 6.20
CA ASP A 205 10.97 -23.74 5.98
C ASP A 205 11.17 -22.33 5.38
N VAL A 206 11.70 -21.43 6.21
CA VAL A 206 11.89 -20.01 5.87
C VAL A 206 13.31 -19.60 6.22
N ASN A 207 14.10 -19.30 5.21
CA ASN A 207 15.53 -18.99 5.33
C ASN A 207 15.85 -17.53 4.91
N TYR A 208 14.93 -16.59 5.21
CA TYR A 208 15.16 -15.17 4.97
C TYR A 208 15.76 -14.49 6.19
N ASN A 209 16.76 -13.66 5.98
CA ASN A 209 17.27 -12.70 6.96
C ASN A 209 16.69 -11.31 6.65
N ILE A 210 16.53 -10.49 7.69
CA ILE A 210 16.22 -9.07 7.50
C ILE A 210 17.52 -8.28 7.65
N VAL A 211 17.73 -7.36 6.71
CA VAL A 211 18.81 -6.39 6.77
C VAL A 211 18.20 -4.98 6.85
N SER A 212 18.49 -4.27 7.91
CA SER A 212 18.06 -2.89 8.13
C SER A 212 19.09 -1.92 7.59
N ALA A 213 18.70 -1.09 6.63
CA ALA A 213 19.52 -0.04 6.07
C ALA A 213 19.32 1.27 6.85
N LEU A 214 20.39 1.87 7.35
CA LEU A 214 20.41 3.12 8.12
C LEU A 214 21.32 4.14 7.44
N ILE A 215 20.99 5.42 7.60
CA ILE A 215 21.92 6.49 7.24
C ILE A 215 23.04 6.55 8.28
N LYS A 216 24.29 6.57 7.82
CA LYS A 216 25.47 6.63 8.69
C LYS A 216 25.36 7.78 9.69
N GLY A 217 25.63 7.48 10.95
CA GLY A 217 25.58 8.44 12.05
C GLY A 217 24.20 8.57 12.71
N GLN A 218 23.17 7.89 12.21
CA GLN A 218 21.89 7.79 12.91
C GLN A 218 21.95 6.69 13.97
N SER A 219 21.29 6.91 15.10
CA SER A 219 21.18 5.90 16.14
C SER A 219 20.31 4.72 15.69
N ARG A 220 20.71 3.50 16.08
CA ARG A 220 19.90 2.30 15.83
C ARG A 220 18.53 2.45 16.49
N PRO A 221 17.43 2.34 15.72
CA PRO A 221 16.07 2.35 16.28
C PRO A 221 15.85 1.20 17.26
N LYS A 222 15.22 1.50 18.42
CA LYS A 222 14.99 0.51 19.50
C LYS A 222 14.11 -0.67 19.08
N LEU A 223 13.29 -0.51 18.05
CA LEU A 223 12.41 -1.57 17.54
C LEU A 223 13.14 -2.61 16.67
N ILE A 224 14.37 -2.36 16.27
CA ILE A 224 15.12 -3.34 15.49
C ILE A 224 15.62 -4.45 16.42
N PRO A 225 15.17 -5.72 16.23
CA PRO A 225 15.64 -6.83 17.06
C PRO A 225 17.17 -6.97 17.01
N ASN A 226 17.77 -7.39 18.12
CA ASN A 226 19.24 -7.44 18.26
C ASN A 226 19.89 -8.33 17.20
N GLU A 227 19.24 -9.43 16.82
CA GLU A 227 19.71 -10.38 15.81
C GLU A 227 19.63 -9.86 14.37
N VAL A 228 18.92 -8.76 14.13
CA VAL A 228 18.79 -8.19 12.79
C VAL A 228 20.05 -7.41 12.44
N LYS A 229 20.67 -7.75 11.29
CA LYS A 229 21.80 -7.05 10.74
C LYS A 229 21.43 -5.62 10.38
N VAL A 230 22.26 -4.67 10.77
CA VAL A 230 22.16 -3.25 10.40
C VAL A 230 23.32 -2.89 9.51
N VAL A 231 23.03 -2.23 8.39
CA VAL A 231 24.02 -1.70 7.45
C VAL A 231 23.86 -0.20 7.36
N GLU A 232 24.93 0.52 7.66
CA GLU A 232 24.97 1.98 7.57
C GLU A 232 25.49 2.43 6.21
N VAL A 233 24.83 3.41 5.61
CA VAL A 233 25.18 3.98 4.30
C VAL A 233 25.41 5.48 4.43
N GLY A 234 26.49 5.97 3.84
CA GLY A 234 26.77 7.41 3.76
C GLY A 234 25.75 8.15 2.92
N LEU A 235 25.38 9.36 3.36
CA LEU A 235 24.40 10.18 2.65
C LEU A 235 24.83 10.46 1.20
N GLU A 236 26.12 10.68 0.96
CA GLU A 236 26.67 10.90 -0.37
C GLU A 236 26.36 9.75 -1.33
N THR A 237 26.63 8.51 -0.92
CA THR A 237 26.33 7.31 -1.70
C THR A 237 24.84 7.20 -2.02
N ILE A 238 23.97 7.52 -1.03
CA ILE A 238 22.52 7.48 -1.23
C ILE A 238 22.10 8.51 -2.29
N LEU A 239 22.64 9.72 -2.22
CA LEU A 239 22.33 10.81 -3.16
C LEU A 239 22.81 10.51 -4.58
N ASP A 240 23.99 9.91 -4.72
CA ASP A 240 24.53 9.50 -6.02
C ASP A 240 23.65 8.44 -6.68
N VAL A 241 23.28 7.40 -5.94
CA VAL A 241 22.39 6.35 -6.45
C VAL A 241 20.99 6.89 -6.74
N PHE A 242 20.47 7.74 -5.85
CA PHE A 242 19.17 8.39 -6.06
C PHE A 242 19.17 9.22 -7.35
N THR A 243 20.22 10.03 -7.57
CA THR A 243 20.39 10.83 -8.78
C THR A 243 20.49 9.95 -10.02
N ARG A 244 21.29 8.88 -9.94
CA ARG A 244 21.42 7.89 -11.02
C ARG A 244 20.08 7.27 -11.39
N LEU A 245 19.31 6.80 -10.41
CA LEU A 245 17.98 6.22 -10.62
C LEU A 245 16.99 7.22 -11.24
N CYS A 246 16.98 8.46 -10.75
CA CYS A 246 16.12 9.52 -11.30
C CYS A 246 16.45 9.82 -12.77
N ARG A 247 17.74 9.85 -13.16
CA ARG A 247 18.17 10.03 -14.56
C ARG A 247 17.67 8.90 -15.48
N TYR A 248 17.52 7.68 -14.96
CA TYR A 248 16.91 6.56 -15.66
C TYR A 248 15.36 6.55 -15.60
N GLY A 249 14.75 7.62 -15.09
CA GLY A 249 13.28 7.71 -14.96
C GLY A 249 12.69 6.88 -13.81
N ILE A 250 13.52 6.35 -12.93
CA ILE A 250 13.10 5.52 -11.79
C ILE A 250 12.90 6.44 -10.59
N LYS A 251 11.67 6.84 -10.34
CA LYS A 251 11.32 7.80 -9.30
C LYS A 251 10.98 7.08 -7.99
N LEU A 252 11.97 6.90 -7.13
CA LEU A 252 11.83 6.42 -5.76
C LEU A 252 11.77 7.62 -4.79
N LYS A 253 11.17 7.44 -3.60
CA LYS A 253 11.45 8.36 -2.50
C LYS A 253 12.88 8.14 -1.98
N PRO A 254 13.59 9.18 -1.50
CA PRO A 254 14.98 9.05 -1.01
C PRO A 254 15.16 7.91 0.00
N ILE A 255 14.20 7.74 0.92
CA ILE A 255 14.26 6.68 1.92
C ILE A 255 14.20 5.26 1.31
N SER A 256 13.48 5.07 0.21
CA SER A 256 13.45 3.79 -0.50
C SER A 256 14.76 3.49 -1.21
N THR A 257 15.51 4.52 -1.61
CA THR A 257 16.81 4.37 -2.23
C THR A 257 17.84 3.79 -1.25
N LEU A 258 17.69 4.06 0.04
CA LEU A 258 18.56 3.49 1.07
C LEU A 258 18.58 1.96 1.05
N ALA A 259 17.40 1.33 0.98
CA ALA A 259 17.31 -0.13 0.86
C ALA A 259 17.87 -0.64 -0.48
N TYR A 260 17.66 0.12 -1.56
CA TYR A 260 18.20 -0.22 -2.87
C TYR A 260 19.74 -0.23 -2.88
N VAL A 261 20.40 0.78 -2.29
CA VAL A 261 21.87 0.87 -2.19
C VAL A 261 22.44 -0.35 -1.48
N VAL A 262 21.89 -0.69 -0.31
CA VAL A 262 22.37 -1.87 0.45
C VAL A 262 22.15 -3.17 -0.33
N ALA A 263 21.03 -3.29 -1.03
CA ALA A 263 20.75 -4.50 -1.82
C ALA A 263 21.60 -4.57 -3.10
N GLU A 264 22.07 -3.45 -3.64
CA GLU A 264 23.01 -3.41 -4.79
C GLU A 264 24.36 -4.03 -4.41
N ASP A 265 24.81 -3.81 -3.17
CA ASP A 265 26.07 -4.36 -2.64
C ASP A 265 25.94 -5.81 -2.17
N LEU A 266 24.74 -6.23 -1.75
CA LEU A 266 24.46 -7.58 -1.28
C LEU A 266 24.08 -8.52 -2.44
N ARG A 267 24.82 -9.61 -2.60
CA ARG A 267 24.43 -10.67 -3.51
C ARG A 267 23.22 -11.41 -2.93
N ASN A 268 22.31 -11.86 -3.80
CA ASN A 268 21.16 -12.68 -3.39
C ASN A 268 20.17 -11.99 -2.41
N SER A 269 19.91 -10.71 -2.65
CA SER A 269 19.04 -9.90 -1.81
C SER A 269 17.82 -9.34 -2.57
N ILE A 270 16.78 -8.92 -1.83
CA ILE A 270 15.63 -8.18 -2.34
C ILE A 270 15.44 -6.89 -1.54
N ALA A 271 15.39 -5.74 -2.22
CA ALA A 271 15.09 -4.46 -1.59
C ALA A 271 13.58 -4.20 -1.52
N VAL A 272 13.08 -3.81 -0.36
CA VAL A 272 11.70 -3.33 -0.22
C VAL A 272 11.65 -1.84 -0.55
N ILE A 273 11.06 -1.52 -1.69
CA ILE A 273 10.81 -0.14 -2.12
C ILE A 273 9.50 0.33 -1.49
N THR A 274 9.61 1.04 -0.39
CA THR A 274 8.48 1.41 0.48
C THR A 274 7.52 2.40 -0.15
N ALA A 275 8.05 3.42 -0.87
CA ALA A 275 7.26 4.45 -1.52
C ALA A 275 8.01 5.05 -2.73
N GLY A 276 7.26 5.75 -3.56
CA GLY A 276 7.83 6.46 -4.70
C GLY A 276 6.85 7.43 -5.29
N TYR A 277 7.38 8.38 -6.04
CA TYR A 277 6.54 9.25 -6.84
C TYR A 277 5.86 8.37 -7.89
N ARG A 278 4.55 8.29 -7.85
CA ARG A 278 3.83 7.77 -9.01
C ARG A 278 4.23 8.66 -10.17
N PRO A 279 4.61 8.10 -11.33
CA PRO A 279 4.63 8.92 -12.51
C PRO A 279 3.27 9.59 -12.53
N SER A 280 3.26 10.93 -12.57
CA SER A 280 2.04 11.64 -12.94
C SER A 280 1.72 11.13 -14.34
N THR A 281 0.98 10.04 -14.43
CA THR A 281 0.12 9.91 -15.57
C THR A 281 -0.66 11.22 -15.46
N LYS A 282 -0.47 12.13 -16.40
CA LYS A 282 -1.48 13.10 -16.75
C LYS A 282 -2.69 12.24 -17.14
N ARG A 283 -3.32 11.62 -16.15
CA ARG A 283 -4.71 11.29 -16.25
C ARG A 283 -5.34 12.67 -16.27
N ASN A 284 -5.70 13.12 -17.47
CA ASN A 284 -6.90 13.89 -17.56
C ASN A 284 -7.89 13.04 -16.78
N VAL A 285 -8.09 13.40 -15.50
CA VAL A 285 -9.15 12.86 -14.67
C VAL A 285 -10.39 13.43 -15.31
N ALA A 286 -10.87 12.78 -16.35
CA ALA A 286 -12.28 12.78 -16.62
C ALA A 286 -12.89 12.36 -15.29
N LYS A 287 -13.63 13.27 -14.64
CA LYS A 287 -14.40 12.98 -13.43
C LYS A 287 -15.16 11.68 -13.70
N GLY A 288 -14.75 10.58 -13.06
CA GLY A 288 -15.26 9.24 -13.31
C GLY A 288 -14.19 8.31 -13.91
N GLY A 289 -13.93 7.16 -13.27
CA GLY A 289 -13.04 6.13 -13.82
C GLY A 289 -13.58 5.58 -15.15
N ILE A 290 -12.74 4.85 -15.91
CA ILE A 290 -13.14 4.22 -17.19
C ILE A 290 -14.47 3.45 -17.11
N LYS A 291 -14.76 2.78 -15.98
CA LYS A 291 -16.01 2.05 -15.75
C LYS A 291 -17.20 3.00 -15.65
N GLU A 292 -17.04 4.09 -14.92
CA GLU A 292 -18.07 5.12 -14.79
C GLU A 292 -18.32 5.84 -16.10
N GLY A 293 -17.26 6.15 -16.86
CA GLY A 293 -17.37 6.68 -18.22
C GLY A 293 -18.15 5.75 -19.16
N ILE A 294 -17.92 4.43 -19.07
CA ILE A 294 -18.65 3.43 -19.86
C ILE A 294 -20.12 3.37 -19.43
N ILE A 295 -20.42 3.35 -18.13
CA ILE A 295 -21.79 3.33 -17.59
C ILE A 295 -22.54 4.58 -18.04
N ASN A 296 -21.97 5.77 -17.85
CA ASN A 296 -22.57 7.04 -18.25
C ASN A 296 -22.77 7.15 -19.78
N LEU A 297 -21.92 6.50 -20.56
CA LEU A 297 -22.07 6.47 -22.01
C LEU A 297 -23.21 5.51 -22.40
N LEU A 298 -23.24 4.30 -21.86
CA LEU A 298 -24.26 3.30 -22.15
C LEU A 298 -25.65 3.66 -21.59
N SER A 299 -25.74 4.56 -20.60
CA SER A 299 -27.02 5.11 -20.15
C SER A 299 -27.64 6.12 -21.12
N ARG A 300 -26.84 6.68 -22.05
CA ARG A 300 -27.27 7.66 -23.05
C ARG A 300 -27.38 7.08 -24.46
N ASP A 301 -26.54 6.12 -24.73
CA ASP A 301 -26.34 5.56 -26.06
C ASP A 301 -26.20 4.04 -25.90
N ASP A 302 -27.33 3.37 -26.01
CA ASP A 302 -27.44 1.94 -25.78
C ASP A 302 -26.89 1.14 -26.98
N ASN A 303 -26.40 -0.06 -26.70
CA ASN A 303 -26.01 -1.03 -27.74
C ASN A 303 -24.76 -0.66 -28.58
N LEU A 304 -23.67 -0.24 -27.91
CA LEU A 304 -22.40 0.12 -28.54
C LEU A 304 -21.39 -1.03 -28.57
N THR A 305 -20.53 -1.05 -29.58
CA THR A 305 -19.35 -1.92 -29.63
C THR A 305 -18.23 -1.36 -28.72
N ALA A 306 -17.29 -2.22 -28.31
CA ALA A 306 -16.13 -1.77 -27.54
C ALA A 306 -15.30 -0.70 -28.27
N TYR A 307 -15.25 -0.74 -29.59
CA TYR A 307 -14.56 0.23 -30.43
C TYR A 307 -15.29 1.58 -30.45
N GLU A 308 -16.61 1.60 -30.61
CA GLU A 308 -17.45 2.81 -30.56
C GLU A 308 -17.37 3.46 -29.17
N ILE A 309 -17.41 2.66 -28.10
CA ILE A 309 -17.20 3.14 -26.73
C ILE A 309 -15.83 3.79 -26.60
N TRP A 310 -14.78 3.15 -27.11
CA TRP A 310 -13.44 3.71 -27.06
C TRP A 310 -13.32 5.02 -27.86
N GLN A 311 -13.92 5.10 -29.03
CA GLN A 311 -13.92 6.34 -29.83
C GLN A 311 -14.60 7.51 -29.11
N LYS A 312 -15.68 7.23 -28.37
CA LYS A 312 -16.41 8.24 -27.59
C LYS A 312 -15.67 8.62 -26.29
N LEU A 313 -14.96 7.65 -25.67
CA LEU A 313 -14.16 7.84 -24.45
C LEU A 313 -12.68 8.10 -24.78
N LYS A 314 -12.39 9.12 -25.58
CA LYS A 314 -11.05 9.46 -26.12
C LYS A 314 -9.89 9.50 -25.11
N SER A 315 -10.20 9.57 -23.82
CA SER A 315 -9.21 9.66 -22.74
C SER A 315 -8.59 8.31 -22.31
N PHE A 316 -9.09 7.19 -22.86
CA PHE A 316 -8.69 5.84 -22.44
C PHE A 316 -8.11 5.04 -23.60
N THR A 317 -7.31 4.00 -23.29
CA THR A 317 -6.82 3.08 -24.30
C THR A 317 -7.88 2.04 -24.68
N LEU A 318 -7.90 1.57 -25.92
CA LEU A 318 -8.82 0.51 -26.36
C LEU A 318 -8.72 -0.76 -25.48
N ARG A 319 -7.48 -1.15 -25.13
CA ARG A 319 -7.22 -2.27 -24.20
C ARG A 319 -7.83 -2.03 -22.81
N GLY A 320 -7.80 -0.78 -22.32
CA GLY A 320 -8.42 -0.37 -21.06
C GLY A 320 -9.93 -0.52 -21.12
N VAL A 321 -10.56 -0.11 -22.22
CA VAL A 321 -12.01 -0.26 -22.44
C VAL A 321 -12.41 -1.74 -22.45
N TYR A 322 -11.71 -2.61 -23.18
CA TYR A 322 -11.99 -4.05 -23.18
C TYR A 322 -11.89 -4.67 -21.77
N LYS A 323 -10.86 -4.30 -21.01
CA LYS A 323 -10.68 -4.81 -19.64
C LYS A 323 -11.80 -4.34 -18.70
N ALA A 324 -12.21 -3.08 -18.83
CA ALA A 324 -13.31 -2.51 -18.04
C ALA A 324 -14.66 -3.15 -18.40
N LEU A 325 -14.97 -3.32 -19.69
CA LEU A 325 -16.19 -3.99 -20.14
C LEU A 325 -16.27 -5.43 -19.63
N LYS A 326 -15.18 -6.20 -19.75
CA LYS A 326 -15.13 -7.57 -19.19
C LYS A 326 -15.41 -7.61 -17.69
N SER A 327 -14.89 -6.62 -16.95
CA SER A 327 -15.15 -6.51 -15.51
C SER A 327 -16.59 -6.09 -15.19
N LEU A 328 -17.17 -5.16 -15.96
CA LEU A 328 -18.56 -4.73 -15.78
C LEU A 328 -19.54 -5.84 -16.16
N GLU A 329 -19.24 -6.60 -17.21
CA GLU A 329 -20.01 -7.77 -17.64
C GLU A 329 -19.98 -8.89 -16.58
N PHE A 330 -18.80 -9.18 -16.02
CA PHE A 330 -18.64 -10.14 -14.93
C PHE A 330 -19.42 -9.76 -13.66
N ASN A 331 -19.55 -8.47 -13.37
CA ASN A 331 -20.30 -7.94 -12.23
C ASN A 331 -21.81 -7.72 -12.53
N GLY A 332 -22.30 -8.12 -13.71
CA GLY A 332 -23.70 -7.98 -14.07
C GLY A 332 -24.18 -6.55 -14.28
N VAL A 333 -23.28 -5.57 -14.43
CA VAL A 333 -23.62 -4.15 -14.66
C VAL A 333 -23.85 -3.89 -16.15
N VAL A 334 -23.08 -4.57 -17.01
CA VAL A 334 -23.18 -4.46 -18.47
C VAL A 334 -23.47 -5.83 -19.03
N CYS A 335 -24.46 -5.90 -19.91
CA CYS A 335 -24.84 -7.08 -20.69
C CYS A 335 -24.33 -6.95 -22.12
N SER A 336 -24.10 -8.09 -22.78
CA SER A 336 -23.66 -8.08 -24.18
C SER A 336 -24.40 -9.08 -25.04
N ASP A 337 -24.65 -8.68 -26.28
CA ASP A 337 -25.25 -9.51 -27.31
C ASP A 337 -24.38 -9.50 -28.57
N PHE A 338 -24.54 -10.53 -29.43
CA PHE A 338 -23.85 -10.59 -30.71
C PHE A 338 -24.78 -10.20 -31.86
N GLU A 339 -24.37 -9.22 -32.65
CA GLU A 339 -25.02 -8.84 -33.89
C GLU A 339 -24.17 -9.29 -35.09
N VAL A 340 -24.82 -9.73 -36.15
CA VAL A 340 -24.12 -10.07 -37.42
C VAL A 340 -24.17 -8.86 -38.35
N ARG A 341 -23.01 -8.22 -38.61
CA ARG A 341 -22.86 -7.15 -39.61
C ARG A 341 -21.83 -7.57 -40.65
N ASN A 342 -22.16 -7.46 -41.92
CA ASN A 342 -21.26 -7.77 -43.04
C ASN A 342 -20.58 -9.14 -42.86
N TYR A 343 -21.34 -10.18 -42.57
CA TYR A 343 -20.86 -11.56 -42.32
C TYR A 343 -19.86 -11.71 -41.14
N ARG A 344 -19.75 -10.70 -40.26
CA ARG A 344 -18.93 -10.77 -39.05
C ARG A 344 -19.78 -10.66 -37.80
N ARG A 345 -19.49 -11.50 -36.83
CA ARG A 345 -20.07 -11.38 -35.48
C ARG A 345 -19.43 -10.21 -34.74
N VAL A 346 -20.23 -9.24 -34.32
CA VAL A 346 -19.80 -8.06 -33.57
C VAL A 346 -20.48 -8.09 -32.22
N LYS A 347 -19.69 -7.95 -31.13
CA LYS A 347 -20.20 -7.92 -29.75
C LYS A 347 -20.60 -6.50 -29.40
N ARG A 348 -21.84 -6.32 -28.93
CA ARG A 348 -22.42 -5.06 -28.48
C ARG A 348 -22.71 -5.11 -27.00
N TYR A 349 -22.61 -3.97 -26.36
CA TYR A 349 -22.74 -3.82 -24.93
C TYR A 349 -23.86 -2.83 -24.60
N ARG A 350 -24.68 -3.16 -23.58
CA ARG A 350 -25.73 -2.34 -23.02
C ARG A 350 -25.73 -2.46 -21.48
N LEU A 351 -26.38 -1.54 -20.78
CA LEU A 351 -26.62 -1.75 -19.37
C LEU A 351 -27.55 -2.94 -19.16
N CYS A 352 -27.29 -3.74 -18.13
CA CYS A 352 -28.24 -4.77 -17.72
C CYS A 352 -29.44 -4.08 -17.05
N SER A 353 -30.66 -4.46 -17.45
CA SER A 353 -31.91 -4.00 -16.83
C SER A 353 -32.11 -4.61 -15.47
#